data_f425d7c6c94fa423032fb67de926871b
#
_entry.id   f425d7c6c94fa423032fb67de926871b
#
_cell.length_a   1.000
_cell.length_b   1.000
_cell.length_c   1.000
_cell.angle_alpha   90.00
_cell.angle_beta   90.00
_cell.angle_gamma   90.00
#
_symmetry.space_group_name_H-M   'P 1'
#
loop_
_entity.id
_entity.type
_entity.pdbx_description
1 polymer ?
#
loop_
_entity_poly.entity_id
_entity_poly.type
_entity_poly.pdbx_seq_one_letter_code
_entity_poly.pdbx_strand_id
1 'polypeptide(L)'
;MLSYVIEGNNKLEGTIKASGSKNAALPIIATAILNSEKNVFYNIPNIEDTKITLQILRILGCKVTAKSGKITILSREMHSKTIPKELMHKLRSTVILAGAILGRFGEATFSYPGGCNIGKRPIDLHLSSFEKMGVTIEEKDGYIHCKAKDGLKGAKIKLDFPSVGATENIILASVYCKGMTHIINAAKEPEIRDLARCLNQMGAKVYGAGTSRITICGVKKLHKTDYKIMTDRIETGTLLCAAAITHGRIKVENAQPENLLNVLYKLKEMGCTIFINRDDITLKAPKELKSVEIETTPYPGFPTDMQPILGAVLTQANGTSIIKENIFENRFKYIYDLEKMGAKIQYIEKDNEIIINGRNELKGDIVSSADLRGGAALVLAGLCAKGKTKVENIEYILRGYENLDQKLRKLGANIKIEKVV
;
A
#
# COMPACT_ATOMS: atom_id res chain seq x y z
N MET A 1 -21.35 7.21 10.51
CA MET A 1 -19.92 7.48 10.35
C MET A 1 -19.16 6.72 11.43
N LEU A 2 -18.02 6.07 11.11
CA LEU A 2 -17.24 5.36 12.12
C LEU A 2 -16.08 6.24 12.61
N SER A 3 -15.75 6.16 13.89
CA SER A 3 -14.62 6.86 14.50
C SER A 3 -13.84 5.95 15.45
N TYR A 4 -12.53 6.21 15.59
CA TYR A 4 -11.74 5.71 16.69
C TYR A 4 -11.80 6.72 17.84
N VAL A 5 -11.99 6.22 19.05
CA VAL A 5 -11.83 7.00 20.29
C VAL A 5 -10.65 6.42 21.05
N ILE A 6 -9.67 7.28 21.34
CA ILE A 6 -8.35 6.92 21.88
C ILE A 6 -8.14 7.71 23.17
N GLU A 7 -7.79 7.05 24.27
CA GLU A 7 -7.26 7.67 25.47
C GLU A 7 -5.75 7.44 25.50
N GLY A 8 -5.00 8.53 25.38
CA GLY A 8 -3.55 8.47 25.22
C GLY A 8 -2.78 8.19 26.51
N ASN A 9 -1.44 8.36 26.44
CA ASN A 9 -0.48 8.18 27.54
C ASN A 9 -0.27 6.73 28.04
N ASN A 10 -0.62 5.73 27.25
CA ASN A 10 -0.30 4.33 27.55
C ASN A 10 0.94 3.90 26.75
N LYS A 11 1.97 3.38 27.44
CA LYS A 11 3.11 2.76 26.78
C LYS A 11 2.66 1.48 26.09
N LEU A 12 3.07 1.31 24.84
CA LEU A 12 2.79 0.08 24.12
C LEU A 12 3.86 -0.96 24.39
N GLU A 13 3.46 -2.14 24.85
CA GLU A 13 4.36 -3.24 25.15
C GLU A 13 3.79 -4.58 24.66
N GLY A 14 4.67 -5.51 24.30
CA GLY A 14 4.25 -6.88 23.97
C GLY A 14 4.66 -7.34 22.58
N THR A 15 4.01 -8.42 22.14
CA THR A 15 4.29 -9.09 20.86
C THR A 15 3.07 -9.05 19.97
N ILE A 16 3.28 -8.69 18.71
CA ILE A 16 2.23 -8.58 17.70
C ILE A 16 2.72 -9.12 16.36
N LYS A 17 1.79 -9.51 15.50
CA LYS A 17 2.05 -9.92 14.13
C LYS A 17 1.40 -8.94 13.17
N ALA A 18 2.15 -8.46 12.18
CA ALA A 18 1.60 -7.67 11.09
C ALA A 18 0.83 -8.57 10.12
N SER A 19 -0.18 -8.02 9.45
CA SER A 19 -0.98 -8.68 8.43
C SER A 19 -0.21 -8.85 7.12
N GLY A 20 -0.79 -9.57 6.17
CA GLY A 20 -0.30 -9.61 4.81
C GLY A 20 -0.37 -8.24 4.13
N SER A 21 0.55 -8.00 3.21
CA SER A 21 0.68 -6.72 2.53
C SER A 21 -0.53 -6.42 1.65
N LYS A 22 -1.20 -5.28 1.92
CA LYS A 22 -2.22 -4.74 1.04
C LYS A 22 -1.70 -4.57 -0.39
N ASN A 23 -0.54 -3.93 -0.52
CA ASN A 23 0.02 -3.56 -1.82
C ASN A 23 0.52 -4.78 -2.62
N ALA A 24 0.85 -5.89 -1.96
CA ALA A 24 1.13 -7.18 -2.61
C ALA A 24 -0.16 -7.96 -2.91
N ALA A 25 -1.16 -7.91 -2.02
CA ALA A 25 -2.40 -8.68 -2.16
C ALA A 25 -3.14 -8.34 -3.46
N LEU A 26 -3.28 -7.05 -3.79
CA LEU A 26 -4.09 -6.61 -4.91
C LEU A 26 -3.57 -7.11 -6.27
N PRO A 27 -2.27 -6.92 -6.63
CA PRO A 27 -1.75 -7.48 -7.89
C PRO A 27 -1.68 -9.01 -7.87
N ILE A 28 -1.43 -9.66 -6.72
CA ILE A 28 -1.41 -11.13 -6.63
C ILE A 28 -2.81 -11.72 -6.81
N ILE A 29 -3.86 -11.11 -6.24
CA ILE A 29 -5.25 -11.50 -6.49
C ILE A 29 -5.57 -11.39 -8.00
N ALA A 30 -5.07 -10.36 -8.69
CA ALA A 30 -5.26 -10.20 -10.13
C ALA A 30 -4.63 -11.34 -10.95
N THR A 31 -3.56 -11.99 -10.46
CA THR A 31 -2.94 -13.13 -11.17
C THR A 31 -3.91 -14.30 -11.39
N ALA A 32 -4.92 -14.45 -10.52
CA ALA A 32 -5.93 -15.50 -10.66
C ALA A 32 -6.79 -15.36 -11.95
N ILE A 33 -6.84 -14.17 -12.54
CA ILE A 33 -7.50 -13.94 -13.83
C ILE A 33 -6.73 -14.65 -14.96
N LEU A 34 -5.39 -14.74 -14.85
CA LEU A 34 -4.52 -15.20 -15.94
C LEU A 34 -4.65 -16.70 -16.28
N ASN A 35 -5.25 -17.53 -15.44
CA ASN A 35 -5.51 -18.93 -15.75
C ASN A 35 -6.94 -19.32 -15.37
N SER A 36 -7.41 -20.49 -15.85
CA SER A 36 -8.75 -21.02 -15.57
C SER A 36 -8.77 -22.04 -14.42
N GLU A 37 -7.66 -22.21 -13.71
CA GLU A 37 -7.53 -23.19 -12.67
C GLU A 37 -7.80 -22.57 -11.28
N LYS A 38 -7.91 -23.42 -10.25
CA LYS A 38 -8.14 -23.01 -8.88
C LYS A 38 -6.86 -22.46 -8.27
N ASN A 39 -6.83 -21.16 -7.95
CA ASN A 39 -5.73 -20.51 -7.25
C ASN A 39 -6.07 -20.27 -5.77
N VAL A 40 -5.13 -20.49 -4.89
CA VAL A 40 -5.29 -20.30 -3.45
C VAL A 40 -4.24 -19.33 -2.95
N PHE A 41 -4.68 -18.28 -2.25
CA PHE A 41 -3.80 -17.27 -1.67
C PHE A 41 -3.96 -17.24 -0.17
N TYR A 42 -2.83 -17.15 0.55
CA TYR A 42 -2.77 -17.10 2.00
C TYR A 42 -2.22 -15.76 2.48
N ASN A 43 -2.48 -15.44 3.73
CA ASN A 43 -2.07 -14.20 4.38
C ASN A 43 -2.68 -12.93 3.72
N ILE A 44 -3.83 -13.06 3.06
CA ILE A 44 -4.54 -11.94 2.47
C ILE A 44 -5.23 -11.14 3.57
N PRO A 45 -4.96 -9.82 3.69
CA PRO A 45 -5.57 -9.01 4.73
C PRO A 45 -7.08 -8.81 4.47
N ASN A 46 -7.87 -8.88 5.53
CA ASN A 46 -9.31 -8.63 5.46
C ASN A 46 -9.59 -7.12 5.60
N ILE A 47 -9.31 -6.37 4.55
CA ILE A 47 -9.46 -4.92 4.45
C ILE A 47 -10.44 -4.55 3.32
N GLU A 48 -10.95 -3.31 3.32
CA GLU A 48 -11.95 -2.88 2.32
C GLU A 48 -11.41 -2.97 0.89
N ASP A 49 -10.14 -2.64 0.65
CA ASP A 49 -9.56 -2.70 -0.69
C ASP A 49 -9.52 -4.15 -1.25
N THR A 50 -9.24 -5.15 -0.40
CA THR A 50 -9.32 -6.56 -0.82
C THR A 50 -10.76 -7.01 -1.05
N LYS A 51 -11.71 -6.59 -0.21
CA LYS A 51 -13.14 -6.91 -0.39
C LYS A 51 -13.69 -6.37 -1.71
N ILE A 52 -13.39 -5.11 -2.05
CA ILE A 52 -13.78 -4.49 -3.31
C ILE A 52 -13.17 -5.25 -4.49
N THR A 53 -11.89 -5.59 -4.45
CA THR A 53 -11.23 -6.37 -5.50
C THR A 53 -11.90 -7.72 -5.70
N LEU A 54 -12.22 -8.45 -4.63
CA LEU A 54 -12.92 -9.73 -4.70
C LEU A 54 -14.37 -9.58 -5.21
N GLN A 55 -15.04 -8.47 -4.89
CA GLN A 55 -16.35 -8.14 -5.42
C GLN A 55 -16.30 -7.96 -6.93
N ILE A 56 -15.30 -7.22 -7.44
CA ILE A 56 -15.08 -7.06 -8.88
C ILE A 56 -14.90 -8.43 -9.55
N LEU A 57 -14.03 -9.29 -8.99
CA LEU A 57 -13.81 -10.63 -9.57
C LEU A 57 -15.09 -11.46 -9.64
N ARG A 58 -15.98 -11.39 -8.63
CA ARG A 58 -17.29 -12.07 -8.66
C ARG A 58 -18.18 -11.53 -9.78
N ILE A 59 -18.22 -10.21 -9.96
CA ILE A 59 -19.01 -9.56 -11.04
C ILE A 59 -18.44 -9.96 -12.42
N LEU A 60 -17.12 -10.10 -12.53
CA LEU A 60 -16.49 -10.59 -13.76
C LEU A 60 -16.77 -12.08 -14.04
N GLY A 61 -17.38 -12.83 -13.11
CA GLY A 61 -17.75 -14.24 -13.24
C GLY A 61 -16.78 -15.21 -12.56
N CYS A 62 -15.88 -14.75 -11.72
CA CYS A 62 -15.01 -15.65 -10.94
C CYS A 62 -15.74 -16.22 -9.72
N LYS A 63 -15.54 -17.53 -9.44
CA LYS A 63 -15.95 -18.13 -8.17
C LYS A 63 -14.91 -17.79 -7.10
N VAL A 64 -15.33 -17.05 -6.07
CA VAL A 64 -14.43 -16.55 -5.00
C VAL A 64 -14.94 -16.97 -3.63
N THR A 65 -14.11 -17.67 -2.87
CA THR A 65 -14.33 -17.92 -1.43
C THR A 65 -13.21 -17.28 -0.62
N ALA A 66 -13.58 -16.65 0.50
CA ALA A 66 -12.63 -16.00 1.41
C ALA A 66 -12.95 -16.40 2.86
N LYS A 67 -11.96 -16.88 3.60
CA LYS A 67 -12.10 -17.25 5.01
C LYS A 67 -10.74 -17.10 5.72
N SER A 68 -10.71 -16.33 6.80
CA SER A 68 -9.56 -16.23 7.73
C SER A 68 -8.21 -16.03 7.02
N GLY A 69 -8.11 -15.03 6.14
CA GLY A 69 -6.86 -14.71 5.42
C GLY A 69 -6.51 -15.66 4.27
N LYS A 70 -7.35 -16.69 4.02
CA LYS A 70 -7.25 -17.58 2.87
C LYS A 70 -8.30 -17.23 1.84
N ILE A 71 -7.90 -17.06 0.59
CA ILE A 71 -8.79 -16.80 -0.53
C ILE A 71 -8.57 -17.87 -1.59
N THR A 72 -9.68 -18.37 -2.14
CA THR A 72 -9.67 -19.29 -3.28
C THR A 72 -10.41 -18.66 -4.44
N ILE A 73 -9.80 -18.61 -5.62
CA ILE A 73 -10.34 -18.00 -6.82
C ILE A 73 -10.29 -19.02 -7.98
N LEU A 74 -11.40 -19.16 -8.66
CA LEU A 74 -11.54 -19.95 -9.88
C LEU A 74 -12.14 -19.05 -10.96
N SER A 75 -11.37 -18.73 -12.00
CA SER A 75 -11.77 -17.81 -13.08
C SER A 75 -12.18 -18.50 -14.37
N ARG A 76 -12.50 -19.82 -14.33
CA ARG A 76 -12.92 -20.60 -15.51
C ARG A 76 -14.16 -20.02 -16.16
N GLU A 77 -15.11 -19.58 -15.35
CA GLU A 77 -16.42 -19.08 -15.81
C GLU A 77 -16.47 -17.55 -15.97
N MET A 78 -15.30 -16.91 -16.00
CA MET A 78 -15.20 -15.47 -16.22
C MET A 78 -15.78 -15.12 -17.61
N HIS A 79 -16.82 -14.29 -17.61
CA HIS A 79 -17.59 -13.93 -18.81
C HIS A 79 -17.53 -12.44 -19.14
N SER A 80 -17.19 -11.57 -18.18
CA SER A 80 -17.06 -10.14 -18.41
C SER A 80 -15.60 -9.69 -18.43
N LYS A 81 -15.29 -8.74 -19.29
CA LYS A 81 -13.98 -8.06 -19.40
C LYS A 81 -14.09 -6.59 -19.04
N THR A 82 -15.26 -6.16 -18.55
CA THR A 82 -15.56 -4.78 -18.17
C THR A 82 -15.55 -4.64 -16.65
N ILE A 83 -14.64 -3.83 -16.13
CA ILE A 83 -14.58 -3.52 -14.72
C ILE A 83 -15.65 -2.49 -14.39
N PRO A 84 -16.54 -2.72 -13.38
CA PRO A 84 -17.62 -1.79 -13.04
C PRO A 84 -17.10 -0.42 -12.63
N LYS A 85 -17.67 0.63 -13.24
CA LYS A 85 -17.26 2.02 -13.06
C LYS A 85 -17.37 2.47 -11.58
N GLU A 86 -18.46 2.10 -10.91
CA GLU A 86 -18.72 2.45 -9.51
C GLU A 86 -17.65 1.88 -8.56
N LEU A 87 -17.13 0.70 -8.86
CA LEU A 87 -16.06 0.07 -8.06
C LEU A 87 -14.68 0.60 -8.43
N MET A 88 -14.46 1.00 -9.70
CA MET A 88 -13.25 1.72 -10.10
C MET A 88 -13.10 3.04 -9.37
N HIS A 89 -14.20 3.77 -9.16
CA HIS A 89 -14.19 5.02 -8.43
C HIS A 89 -13.90 4.87 -6.94
N LYS A 90 -14.27 3.72 -6.34
CA LYS A 90 -14.00 3.44 -4.92
C LYS A 90 -12.54 3.09 -4.65
N LEU A 91 -11.87 2.45 -5.59
CA LEU A 91 -10.54 1.89 -5.39
C LEU A 91 -9.64 2.10 -6.62
N ARG A 92 -8.67 3.00 -6.48
CA ARG A 92 -7.76 3.32 -7.59
C ARG A 92 -6.95 2.13 -8.11
N SER A 93 -6.50 1.24 -7.21
CA SER A 93 -5.69 0.07 -7.58
C SER A 93 -6.44 -0.96 -8.44
N THR A 94 -7.74 -0.80 -8.64
CA THR A 94 -8.52 -1.67 -9.55
C THR A 94 -8.03 -1.61 -10.99
N VAL A 95 -7.33 -0.54 -11.39
CA VAL A 95 -6.69 -0.44 -12.71
C VAL A 95 -5.68 -1.58 -12.96
N ILE A 96 -5.14 -2.21 -11.92
CA ILE A 96 -4.21 -3.36 -12.03
C ILE A 96 -4.90 -4.57 -12.66
N LEU A 97 -6.22 -4.72 -12.46
CA LEU A 97 -6.99 -5.79 -13.08
C LEU A 97 -7.00 -5.70 -14.61
N ALA A 98 -6.89 -4.49 -15.17
CA ALA A 98 -6.85 -4.27 -16.62
C ALA A 98 -5.69 -5.02 -17.28
N GLY A 99 -4.49 -5.00 -16.67
CA GLY A 99 -3.32 -5.74 -17.18
C GLY A 99 -3.55 -7.25 -17.21
N ALA A 100 -4.14 -7.80 -16.15
CA ALA A 100 -4.46 -9.24 -16.09
C ALA A 100 -5.55 -9.63 -17.11
N ILE A 101 -6.59 -8.80 -17.27
CA ILE A 101 -7.67 -9.05 -18.24
C ILE A 101 -7.12 -8.97 -19.68
N LEU A 102 -6.35 -7.92 -19.99
CA LEU A 102 -5.67 -7.78 -21.29
C LEU A 102 -4.74 -8.97 -21.57
N GLY A 103 -3.92 -9.36 -20.59
CA GLY A 103 -2.99 -10.47 -20.73
C GLY A 103 -3.68 -11.78 -21.12
N ARG A 104 -4.85 -12.07 -20.53
CA ARG A 104 -5.59 -13.30 -20.81
C ARG A 104 -6.46 -13.22 -22.05
N PHE A 105 -7.17 -12.12 -22.27
CA PHE A 105 -8.25 -12.04 -23.27
C PHE A 105 -7.90 -11.16 -24.47
N GLY A 106 -6.80 -10.40 -24.41
CA GLY A 106 -6.45 -9.43 -25.46
C GLY A 106 -7.34 -8.18 -25.50
N GLU A 107 -8.32 -8.09 -24.61
CA GLU A 107 -9.20 -6.92 -24.49
C GLU A 107 -9.62 -6.69 -23.05
N ALA A 108 -9.79 -5.42 -22.65
CA ALA A 108 -10.28 -5.00 -21.33
C ALA A 108 -11.01 -3.66 -21.47
N THR A 109 -12.09 -3.50 -20.69
CA THR A 109 -12.83 -2.24 -20.59
C THR A 109 -12.87 -1.79 -19.14
N PHE A 110 -12.51 -0.53 -18.89
CA PHE A 110 -12.48 0.05 -17.54
C PHE A 110 -12.66 1.57 -17.63
N SER A 111 -13.01 2.22 -16.52
CA SER A 111 -13.09 3.68 -16.42
C SER A 111 -11.84 4.26 -15.80
N TYR A 112 -11.70 5.59 -15.86
CA TYR A 112 -10.72 6.26 -15.02
C TYR A 112 -10.99 5.94 -13.54
N PRO A 113 -9.96 5.59 -12.76
CA PRO A 113 -10.13 5.32 -11.35
C PRO A 113 -10.47 6.60 -10.59
N GLY A 114 -11.22 6.49 -9.51
CA GLY A 114 -11.60 7.61 -8.66
C GLY A 114 -10.40 8.35 -8.10
N GLY A 115 -10.62 9.61 -7.73
CA GLY A 115 -9.60 10.48 -7.17
C GLY A 115 -8.99 9.92 -5.88
N CYS A 116 -7.73 10.27 -5.65
CA CYS A 116 -7.05 10.08 -4.39
C CYS A 116 -6.74 11.44 -3.79
N ASN A 117 -7.02 11.62 -2.50
CA ASN A 117 -6.83 12.91 -1.83
C ASN A 117 -5.36 13.35 -1.68
N ILE A 118 -4.41 12.51 -2.09
CA ILE A 118 -2.95 12.74 -1.94
C ILE A 118 -2.27 13.32 -3.18
N GLY A 119 -2.99 13.57 -4.29
CA GLY A 119 -2.45 14.20 -5.49
C GLY A 119 -2.98 13.60 -6.79
N LYS A 120 -2.56 14.22 -7.92
CA LYS A 120 -2.83 13.70 -9.26
C LYS A 120 -2.07 12.39 -9.44
N ARG A 121 -2.75 11.36 -9.91
CA ARG A 121 -2.17 10.05 -10.18
C ARG A 121 -2.69 9.57 -11.53
N PRO A 122 -2.22 10.16 -12.63
CA PRO A 122 -2.66 9.79 -13.97
C PRO A 122 -2.36 8.32 -14.25
N ILE A 123 -3.08 7.71 -15.19
CA ILE A 123 -2.86 6.34 -15.66
C ILE A 123 -2.20 6.28 -17.04
N ASP A 124 -1.65 7.41 -17.48
CA ASP A 124 -0.94 7.59 -18.75
C ASP A 124 0.20 6.58 -18.95
N LEU A 125 0.99 6.30 -17.90
CA LEU A 125 2.05 5.29 -17.95
C LEU A 125 1.50 3.87 -18.18
N HIS A 126 0.29 3.57 -17.70
CA HIS A 126 -0.38 2.29 -17.98
C HIS A 126 -0.81 2.22 -19.44
N LEU A 127 -1.53 3.26 -19.92
CA LEU A 127 -2.09 3.31 -21.27
C LEU A 127 -0.98 3.32 -22.33
N SER A 128 0.01 4.20 -22.21
CA SER A 128 1.14 4.27 -23.14
C SER A 128 1.95 2.97 -23.18
N SER A 129 2.02 2.24 -22.07
CA SER A 129 2.66 0.92 -22.04
C SER A 129 1.85 -0.12 -22.81
N PHE A 130 0.52 -0.13 -22.67
CA PHE A 130 -0.35 -1.01 -23.44
C PHE A 130 -0.30 -0.72 -24.93
N GLU A 131 -0.27 0.55 -25.36
CA GLU A 131 -0.07 0.93 -26.77
C GLU A 131 1.23 0.37 -27.35
N LYS A 132 2.36 0.48 -26.61
CA LYS A 132 3.64 -0.12 -27.00
C LYS A 132 3.58 -1.63 -27.16
N MET A 133 2.65 -2.29 -26.48
CA MET A 133 2.38 -3.74 -26.60
C MET A 133 1.39 -4.09 -27.73
N GLY A 134 0.96 -3.10 -28.54
CA GLY A 134 0.06 -3.28 -29.67
C GLY A 134 -1.42 -3.20 -29.34
N VAL A 135 -1.76 -2.58 -28.22
CA VAL A 135 -3.16 -2.32 -27.80
C VAL A 135 -3.66 -1.05 -28.49
N THR A 136 -4.81 -1.10 -29.10
CA THR A 136 -5.60 0.08 -29.51
C THR A 136 -6.44 0.51 -28.34
N ILE A 137 -6.44 1.81 -28.03
CA ILE A 137 -7.20 2.41 -26.93
C ILE A 137 -8.22 3.39 -27.50
N GLU A 138 -9.47 3.24 -27.09
CA GLU A 138 -10.58 4.12 -27.44
C GLU A 138 -11.31 4.56 -26.17
N GLU A 139 -11.54 5.86 -26.04
CA GLU A 139 -12.34 6.41 -24.95
C GLU A 139 -13.75 6.69 -25.44
N LYS A 140 -14.73 6.03 -24.84
CA LYS A 140 -16.14 6.18 -25.20
C LYS A 140 -17.04 5.97 -23.97
N ASP A 141 -18.08 6.79 -23.84
CA ASP A 141 -19.11 6.70 -22.79
C ASP A 141 -18.53 6.67 -21.36
N GLY A 142 -17.38 7.32 -21.15
CA GLY A 142 -16.67 7.37 -19.87
C GLY A 142 -15.94 6.07 -19.52
N TYR A 143 -15.74 5.19 -20.51
CA TYR A 143 -14.91 3.99 -20.44
C TYR A 143 -13.70 4.10 -21.37
N ILE A 144 -12.66 3.38 -20.99
CA ILE A 144 -11.45 3.14 -21.77
C ILE A 144 -11.54 1.71 -22.29
N HIS A 145 -11.62 1.57 -23.61
CA HIS A 145 -11.67 0.30 -24.30
C HIS A 145 -10.28 -0.02 -24.85
N CYS A 146 -9.67 -1.09 -24.34
CA CYS A 146 -8.36 -1.56 -24.73
C CYS A 146 -8.50 -2.86 -25.53
N LYS A 147 -7.93 -2.93 -26.73
CA LYS A 147 -8.01 -4.13 -27.60
C LYS A 147 -6.71 -4.38 -28.36
N ALA A 148 -6.18 -5.58 -28.24
CA ALA A 148 -5.03 -6.07 -29.03
C ALA A 148 -5.54 -7.03 -30.11
N LYS A 149 -5.83 -6.51 -31.31
CA LYS A 149 -6.42 -7.30 -32.42
C LYS A 149 -5.59 -8.53 -32.80
N ASP A 150 -4.24 -8.40 -32.80
CA ASP A 150 -3.32 -9.47 -33.16
C ASP A 150 -2.69 -10.19 -31.94
N GLY A 151 -3.27 -9.96 -30.76
CA GLY A 151 -2.73 -10.35 -29.46
C GLY A 151 -1.59 -9.41 -29.03
N LEU A 152 -1.25 -9.49 -27.74
CA LEU A 152 -0.20 -8.65 -27.15
C LEU A 152 1.18 -9.07 -27.68
N LYS A 153 2.02 -8.08 -27.99
CA LYS A 153 3.39 -8.25 -28.46
C LYS A 153 4.36 -7.80 -27.39
N GLY A 154 5.47 -8.52 -27.26
CA GLY A 154 6.56 -8.12 -26.40
C GLY A 154 7.15 -6.77 -26.85
N ALA A 155 7.46 -5.90 -25.90
CA ALA A 155 7.91 -4.53 -26.17
C ALA A 155 9.02 -4.07 -25.23
N LYS A 156 9.82 -3.10 -25.66
CA LYS A 156 10.76 -2.36 -24.81
C LYS A 156 10.05 -1.12 -24.27
N ILE A 157 9.74 -1.11 -22.97
CA ILE A 157 8.97 -0.07 -22.29
C ILE A 157 9.89 0.64 -21.29
N LYS A 158 10.18 1.92 -21.54
CA LYS A 158 10.89 2.78 -20.59
C LYS A 158 9.83 3.62 -19.87
N LEU A 159 9.80 3.54 -18.54
CA LEU A 159 8.97 4.37 -17.69
C LEU A 159 9.72 5.65 -17.33
N ASP A 160 9.09 6.80 -17.50
CA ASP A 160 9.69 8.10 -17.12
C ASP A 160 9.80 8.25 -15.60
N PHE A 161 8.87 7.62 -14.88
CA PHE A 161 8.87 7.49 -13.43
C PHE A 161 8.70 6.00 -13.05
N PRO A 162 9.41 5.48 -12.00
CA PRO A 162 9.28 4.08 -11.58
C PRO A 162 7.96 3.83 -10.88
N SER A 163 6.86 3.87 -11.64
CA SER A 163 5.51 3.66 -11.16
C SER A 163 5.27 2.20 -10.79
N VAL A 164 4.88 1.95 -9.53
CA VAL A 164 4.53 0.62 -9.02
C VAL A 164 3.37 0.04 -9.83
N GLY A 165 2.24 0.75 -9.92
CA GLY A 165 1.06 0.26 -10.62
C GLY A 165 1.28 0.01 -12.12
N ALA A 166 2.03 0.88 -12.81
CA ALA A 166 2.38 0.65 -14.22
C ALA A 166 3.27 -0.59 -14.38
N THR A 167 4.27 -0.76 -13.51
CA THR A 167 5.15 -1.94 -13.52
C THR A 167 4.33 -3.23 -13.31
N GLU A 168 3.42 -3.26 -12.34
CA GLU A 168 2.52 -4.40 -12.08
C GLU A 168 1.64 -4.71 -13.29
N ASN A 169 1.01 -3.69 -13.87
CA ASN A 169 0.13 -3.86 -15.04
C ASN A 169 0.89 -4.39 -16.26
N ILE A 170 2.10 -3.87 -16.54
CA ILE A 170 2.93 -4.34 -17.64
C ILE A 170 3.33 -5.81 -17.41
N ILE A 171 3.74 -6.18 -16.19
CA ILE A 171 4.08 -7.57 -15.85
C ILE A 171 2.89 -8.48 -16.13
N LEU A 172 1.68 -8.14 -15.59
CA LEU A 172 0.47 -8.94 -15.74
C LEU A 172 0.04 -9.09 -17.22
N ALA A 173 0.10 -8.00 -18.00
CA ALA A 173 -0.26 -8.03 -19.41
C ALA A 173 0.75 -8.82 -20.25
N SER A 174 2.03 -8.87 -19.84
CA SER A 174 3.12 -9.45 -20.64
C SER A 174 3.25 -10.96 -20.55
N VAL A 175 2.59 -11.63 -19.57
CA VAL A 175 2.82 -13.07 -19.33
C VAL A 175 2.47 -13.97 -20.50
N TYR A 176 1.57 -13.54 -21.40
CA TYR A 176 1.17 -14.26 -22.60
C TYR A 176 1.56 -13.56 -23.90
N CYS A 177 2.35 -12.49 -23.85
CA CYS A 177 2.79 -11.79 -25.04
C CYS A 177 3.56 -12.69 -26.03
N LYS A 178 3.43 -12.41 -27.30
CA LYS A 178 4.34 -12.98 -28.31
C LYS A 178 5.72 -12.30 -28.18
N GLY A 179 6.73 -13.06 -27.75
CA GLY A 179 8.10 -12.55 -27.56
C GLY A 179 8.41 -12.12 -26.13
N MET A 180 9.30 -11.14 -25.98
CA MET A 180 9.81 -10.66 -24.69
C MET A 180 9.43 -9.20 -24.47
N THR A 181 9.03 -8.88 -23.23
CA THR A 181 8.85 -7.50 -22.77
C THR A 181 9.99 -7.12 -21.84
N HIS A 182 10.57 -5.94 -22.07
CA HIS A 182 11.60 -5.35 -21.23
C HIS A 182 11.08 -4.05 -20.61
N ILE A 183 10.97 -4.02 -19.29
CA ILE A 183 10.64 -2.80 -18.55
C ILE A 183 11.95 -2.15 -18.10
N ILE A 184 12.16 -0.89 -18.48
CA ILE A 184 13.30 -0.07 -18.07
C ILE A 184 12.80 1.00 -17.12
N ASN A 185 13.54 1.31 -16.06
CA ASN A 185 13.15 2.15 -14.95
C ASN A 185 11.90 1.61 -14.23
N ALA A 186 11.84 0.29 -14.07
CA ALA A 186 10.80 -0.40 -13.32
C ALA A 186 10.83 -0.03 -11.83
N ALA A 187 9.67 -0.09 -11.17
CA ALA A 187 9.56 -0.03 -9.73
C ALA A 187 10.28 -1.22 -9.07
N LYS A 188 10.92 -0.97 -7.91
CA LYS A 188 11.78 -1.95 -7.23
C LYS A 188 11.20 -2.47 -5.93
N GLU A 189 10.01 -2.03 -5.57
CA GLU A 189 9.33 -2.34 -4.32
C GLU A 189 9.28 -3.85 -4.07
N PRO A 190 9.36 -4.28 -2.80
CA PRO A 190 9.26 -5.70 -2.43
C PRO A 190 8.00 -6.39 -2.97
N GLU A 191 6.91 -5.65 -3.10
CA GLU A 191 5.64 -6.10 -3.64
C GLU A 191 5.75 -6.53 -5.13
N ILE A 192 6.62 -5.87 -5.91
CA ILE A 192 6.94 -6.28 -7.30
C ILE A 192 7.67 -7.62 -7.32
N ARG A 193 8.60 -7.84 -6.36
CA ARG A 193 9.28 -9.14 -6.22
C ARG A 193 8.30 -10.25 -5.82
N ASP A 194 7.35 -9.93 -4.95
CA ASP A 194 6.34 -10.88 -4.48
C ASP A 194 5.39 -11.28 -5.63
N LEU A 195 4.93 -10.30 -6.42
CA LEU A 195 4.14 -10.55 -7.64
C LEU A 195 4.89 -11.45 -8.64
N ALA A 196 6.17 -11.15 -8.91
CA ALA A 196 6.99 -11.95 -9.83
C ALA A 196 7.20 -13.39 -9.31
N ARG A 197 7.41 -13.59 -8.01
CA ARG A 197 7.52 -14.91 -7.40
C ARG A 197 6.22 -15.72 -7.55
N CYS A 198 5.07 -15.07 -7.29
CA CYS A 198 3.76 -15.70 -7.47
C CYS A 198 3.56 -16.13 -8.94
N LEU A 199 3.80 -15.24 -9.90
CA LEU A 199 3.69 -15.54 -11.33
C LEU A 199 4.65 -16.63 -11.77
N ASN A 200 5.90 -16.61 -11.32
CA ASN A 200 6.89 -17.66 -11.66
C ASN A 200 6.49 -19.02 -11.07
N GLN A 201 5.89 -19.05 -9.88
CA GLN A 201 5.29 -20.28 -9.31
C GLN A 201 4.12 -20.77 -10.16
N MET A 202 3.38 -19.88 -10.85
CA MET A 202 2.35 -20.25 -11.80
C MET A 202 2.90 -20.70 -13.17
N GLY A 203 4.22 -20.63 -13.38
CA GLY A 203 4.89 -21.01 -14.64
C GLY A 203 5.19 -19.84 -15.58
N ALA A 204 5.02 -18.60 -15.14
CA ALA A 204 5.52 -17.44 -15.89
C ALA A 204 7.06 -17.38 -15.90
N LYS A 205 7.60 -16.48 -16.71
CA LYS A 205 9.04 -16.24 -16.84
C LYS A 205 9.33 -14.76 -16.64
N VAL A 206 9.35 -14.32 -15.38
CA VAL A 206 9.63 -12.94 -14.95
C VAL A 206 10.99 -12.87 -14.27
N TYR A 207 11.90 -12.09 -14.80
CA TYR A 207 13.28 -11.94 -14.33
C TYR A 207 13.58 -10.49 -13.97
N GLY A 208 14.46 -10.26 -13.01
CA GLY A 208 14.94 -8.93 -12.62
C GLY A 208 13.97 -8.13 -11.75
N ALA A 209 12.87 -8.72 -11.24
CA ALA A 209 11.98 -8.04 -10.29
C ALA A 209 12.73 -7.58 -9.04
N GLY A 210 12.51 -6.32 -8.63
CA GLY A 210 13.27 -5.65 -7.56
C GLY A 210 14.51 -4.90 -8.06
N THR A 211 14.76 -4.89 -9.38
CA THR A 211 15.76 -4.03 -10.03
C THR A 211 15.08 -3.03 -10.98
N SER A 212 15.85 -2.09 -11.53
CA SER A 212 15.33 -1.12 -12.52
C SER A 212 15.03 -1.73 -13.90
N ARG A 213 15.35 -3.02 -14.10
CA ARG A 213 15.13 -3.73 -15.36
C ARG A 213 14.43 -5.05 -15.10
N ILE A 214 13.23 -5.20 -15.68
CA ILE A 214 12.46 -6.44 -15.58
C ILE A 214 12.27 -6.99 -17.00
N THR A 215 12.49 -8.28 -17.16
CA THR A 215 12.27 -8.99 -18.43
C THR A 215 11.19 -10.04 -18.22
N ILE A 216 10.17 -10.04 -19.08
CA ILE A 216 9.10 -11.02 -19.08
C ILE A 216 9.14 -11.75 -20.43
N CYS A 217 9.29 -13.08 -20.39
CA CYS A 217 9.16 -13.92 -21.58
C CYS A 217 7.75 -14.50 -21.63
N GLY A 218 7.03 -14.26 -22.71
CA GLY A 218 5.68 -14.78 -22.86
C GLY A 218 5.64 -16.32 -22.83
N VAL A 219 4.61 -16.86 -22.16
CA VAL A 219 4.39 -18.33 -22.06
C VAL A 219 3.06 -18.73 -22.68
N LYS A 220 2.90 -20.00 -23.02
CA LYS A 220 1.64 -20.51 -23.59
C LYS A 220 0.55 -20.75 -22.54
N LYS A 221 0.94 -21.06 -21.32
CA LYS A 221 -0.01 -21.45 -20.26
C LYS A 221 0.59 -21.17 -18.88
N LEU A 222 -0.29 -20.75 -17.95
CA LEU A 222 -0.01 -20.70 -16.51
C LEU A 222 -0.76 -21.81 -15.79
N HIS A 223 -0.21 -22.24 -14.65
CA HIS A 223 -0.77 -23.29 -13.79
C HIS A 223 -1.44 -22.70 -12.56
N LYS A 224 -2.22 -23.52 -11.85
CA LYS A 224 -2.73 -23.20 -10.51
C LYS A 224 -1.59 -22.91 -9.54
N THR A 225 -1.89 -22.13 -8.51
CA THR A 225 -0.92 -21.84 -7.45
C THR A 225 -1.55 -21.88 -6.07
N ASP A 226 -0.72 -22.24 -5.09
CA ASP A 226 -0.96 -22.07 -3.67
C ASP A 226 0.13 -21.14 -3.14
N TYR A 227 -0.19 -19.84 -2.93
CA TYR A 227 0.80 -18.81 -2.66
C TYR A 227 0.49 -18.04 -1.37
N LYS A 228 1.51 -17.82 -0.54
CA LYS A 228 1.43 -16.99 0.66
C LYS A 228 2.10 -15.65 0.38
N ILE A 229 1.35 -14.55 0.44
CA ILE A 229 1.88 -13.21 0.21
C ILE A 229 2.78 -12.74 1.36
N MET A 230 3.63 -11.79 1.06
CA MET A 230 4.53 -11.15 2.03
C MET A 230 3.77 -10.39 3.11
N THR A 231 4.43 -10.15 4.24
CA THR A 231 3.90 -9.31 5.33
C THR A 231 3.91 -7.83 4.93
N ASP A 232 2.96 -7.06 5.45
CA ASP A 232 2.85 -5.62 5.18
C ASP A 232 3.95 -4.84 5.90
N ARG A 233 4.94 -4.36 5.14
CA ARG A 233 6.04 -3.55 5.66
C ARG A 233 5.60 -2.19 6.19
N ILE A 234 4.51 -1.62 5.64
CA ILE A 234 3.99 -0.33 6.08
C ILE A 234 3.22 -0.48 7.39
N GLU A 235 2.42 -1.53 7.54
CA GLU A 235 1.80 -1.85 8.83
C GLU A 235 2.85 -2.16 9.88
N THR A 236 3.89 -2.94 9.54
CA THR A 236 5.03 -3.20 10.42
C THR A 236 5.67 -1.89 10.90
N GLY A 237 6.00 -0.99 9.96
CA GLY A 237 6.57 0.33 10.28
C GLY A 237 5.63 1.16 11.15
N THR A 238 4.32 1.12 10.89
CA THR A 238 3.30 1.83 11.68
C THR A 238 3.26 1.35 13.13
N LEU A 239 3.29 0.02 13.34
CA LEU A 239 3.33 -0.56 14.70
C LEU A 239 4.61 -0.20 15.45
N LEU A 240 5.77 -0.22 14.77
CA LEU A 240 7.04 0.21 15.36
C LEU A 240 7.01 1.71 15.72
N CYS A 241 6.44 2.56 14.86
CA CYS A 241 6.23 3.98 15.12
C CYS A 241 5.26 4.23 16.28
N ALA A 242 4.20 3.41 16.41
CA ALA A 242 3.29 3.48 17.56
C ALA A 242 4.00 3.20 18.89
N ALA A 243 4.93 2.23 18.92
CA ALA A 243 5.77 2.00 20.09
C ALA A 243 6.78 3.15 20.32
N ALA A 244 7.35 3.73 19.25
CA ALA A 244 8.28 4.84 19.35
C ALA A 244 7.63 6.08 19.98
N ILE A 245 6.45 6.48 19.48
CA ILE A 245 5.73 7.69 19.94
C ILE A 245 5.21 7.56 21.37
N THR A 246 4.96 6.32 21.84
CA THR A 246 4.48 6.03 23.21
C THR A 246 5.59 5.64 24.18
N HIS A 247 6.88 5.78 23.80
CA HIS A 247 8.04 5.36 24.57
C HIS A 247 8.00 3.89 25.03
N GLY A 248 7.41 3.03 24.20
CA GLY A 248 7.14 1.62 24.49
C GLY A 248 8.23 0.66 23.99
N ARG A 249 7.92 -0.64 24.12
CA ARG A 249 8.76 -1.73 23.64
C ARG A 249 7.88 -2.83 23.03
N ILE A 250 7.98 -3.06 21.74
CA ILE A 250 7.22 -4.11 21.07
C ILE A 250 8.12 -5.04 20.25
N LYS A 251 7.62 -6.27 20.06
CA LYS A 251 8.13 -7.22 19.09
C LYS A 251 7.11 -7.42 17.98
N VAL A 252 7.51 -7.20 16.73
CA VAL A 252 6.69 -7.54 15.55
C VAL A 252 7.23 -8.81 14.94
N GLU A 253 6.41 -9.86 14.94
CA GLU A 253 6.75 -11.17 14.38
C GLU A 253 6.53 -11.23 12.88
N ASN A 254 7.37 -11.99 12.17
CA ASN A 254 7.32 -12.19 10.71
C ASN A 254 7.30 -10.86 9.93
N ALA A 255 8.10 -9.90 10.39
CA ALA A 255 8.12 -8.52 9.91
C ALA A 255 8.91 -8.31 8.60
N GLN A 256 9.79 -9.26 8.22
CA GLN A 256 10.64 -9.21 7.03
C GLN A 256 11.47 -7.90 6.97
N PRO A 257 12.45 -7.71 7.87
CA PRO A 257 13.16 -6.43 8.07
C PRO A 257 13.80 -5.86 6.81
N GLU A 258 14.24 -6.71 5.91
CA GLU A 258 14.88 -6.33 4.64
C GLU A 258 13.97 -5.50 3.73
N ASN A 259 12.67 -5.51 3.96
CA ASN A 259 11.69 -4.79 3.15
C ASN A 259 11.42 -3.35 3.64
N LEU A 260 11.93 -2.97 4.84
CA LEU A 260 11.70 -1.64 5.43
C LEU A 260 12.95 -1.01 6.05
N LEU A 261 14.14 -1.33 5.54
CA LEU A 261 15.43 -0.89 6.10
C LEU A 261 15.53 0.62 6.33
N ASN A 262 15.07 1.45 5.39
CA ASN A 262 15.15 2.90 5.52
C ASN A 262 14.27 3.45 6.67
N VAL A 263 13.14 2.81 6.96
CA VAL A 263 12.32 3.15 8.13
C VAL A 263 13.05 2.77 9.41
N LEU A 264 13.66 1.57 9.45
CA LEU A 264 14.43 1.11 10.61
C LEU A 264 15.65 1.99 10.86
N TYR A 265 16.36 2.46 9.82
CA TYR A 265 17.46 3.39 9.95
C TYR A 265 17.02 4.72 10.55
N LYS A 266 15.90 5.30 10.11
CA LYS A 266 15.37 6.53 10.68
C LYS A 266 14.94 6.35 12.14
N LEU A 267 14.29 5.24 12.49
CA LEU A 267 13.96 4.94 13.88
C LEU A 267 15.23 4.78 14.77
N LYS A 268 16.32 4.17 14.24
CA LYS A 268 17.62 4.12 14.93
C LYS A 268 18.23 5.50 15.09
N GLU A 269 18.22 6.33 14.06
CA GLU A 269 18.70 7.71 14.08
C GLU A 269 17.96 8.54 15.14
N MET A 270 16.64 8.31 15.29
CA MET A 270 15.81 8.88 16.36
C MET A 270 16.15 8.34 17.76
N GLY A 271 17.07 7.40 17.88
CA GLY A 271 17.53 6.84 19.17
C GLY A 271 16.86 5.53 19.58
N CYS A 272 15.98 4.97 18.75
CA CYS A 272 15.35 3.67 19.06
C CYS A 272 16.38 2.54 18.99
N THR A 273 16.33 1.62 19.96
CA THR A 273 17.10 0.37 19.92
C THR A 273 16.30 -0.66 19.14
N ILE A 274 16.89 -1.22 18.08
CA ILE A 274 16.25 -2.21 17.21
C ILE A 274 17.08 -3.48 17.21
N PHE A 275 16.43 -4.60 17.54
CA PHE A 275 16.97 -5.96 17.45
C PHE A 275 16.24 -6.72 16.36
N ILE A 276 16.98 -7.33 15.47
CA ILE A 276 16.46 -8.17 14.40
C ILE A 276 16.88 -9.60 14.71
N ASN A 277 15.89 -10.50 14.76
CA ASN A 277 16.11 -11.94 14.90
C ASN A 277 15.35 -12.67 13.80
N ARG A 278 16.04 -13.11 12.75
CA ARG A 278 15.46 -13.65 11.52
C ARG A 278 14.44 -12.64 10.94
N ASP A 279 13.17 -13.02 10.86
CA ASP A 279 12.08 -12.19 10.31
C ASP A 279 11.41 -11.31 11.37
N ASP A 280 11.82 -11.36 12.64
CA ASP A 280 11.21 -10.61 13.73
C ASP A 280 11.98 -9.31 14.01
N ILE A 281 11.25 -8.25 14.35
CA ILE A 281 11.83 -6.96 14.77
C ILE A 281 11.36 -6.65 16.18
N THR A 282 12.30 -6.38 17.08
CA THR A 282 12.01 -5.80 18.39
C THR A 282 12.51 -4.37 18.42
N LEU A 283 11.61 -3.42 18.73
CA LEU A 283 11.94 -2.02 18.95
C LEU A 283 11.73 -1.68 20.43
N LYS A 284 12.73 -0.98 20.99
CA LYS A 284 12.62 -0.27 22.28
C LYS A 284 12.85 1.21 22.04
N ALA A 285 11.87 2.03 22.37
CA ALA A 285 11.99 3.48 22.27
C ALA A 285 12.92 4.06 23.32
N PRO A 286 13.64 5.17 23.04
CA PRO A 286 14.43 5.88 24.03
C PRO A 286 13.53 6.70 24.97
N LYS A 287 14.13 7.28 26.02
CA LYS A 287 13.42 8.27 26.86
C LYS A 287 13.09 9.55 26.10
N GLU A 288 13.96 9.96 25.20
CA GLU A 288 13.79 11.11 24.31
C GLU A 288 14.10 10.71 22.88
N LEU A 289 13.17 10.97 21.96
CA LEU A 289 13.35 10.81 20.53
C LEU A 289 14.16 12.00 19.98
N LYS A 290 15.07 11.75 19.06
CA LYS A 290 15.85 12.77 18.35
C LYS A 290 15.14 13.19 17.07
N SER A 291 15.32 14.46 16.69
CA SER A 291 14.90 14.96 15.38
C SER A 291 15.70 14.33 14.24
N VAL A 292 15.08 14.20 13.07
CA VAL A 292 15.71 13.67 11.85
C VAL A 292 15.17 14.38 10.61
N GLU A 293 15.93 14.32 9.53
CA GLU A 293 15.49 14.73 8.20
C GLU A 293 15.04 13.53 7.39
N ILE A 294 13.95 13.69 6.63
CA ILE A 294 13.36 12.65 5.80
C ILE A 294 13.10 13.22 4.41
N GLU A 295 13.48 12.46 3.40
CA GLU A 295 13.14 12.74 2.01
C GLU A 295 12.52 11.48 1.40
N THR A 296 11.28 11.61 0.90
CA THR A 296 10.61 10.48 0.25
C THR A 296 11.13 10.31 -1.17
N THR A 297 11.49 9.07 -1.51
CA THR A 297 11.96 8.71 -2.84
C THR A 297 11.50 7.29 -3.21
N PRO A 298 11.47 6.93 -4.51
CA PRO A 298 11.17 5.56 -4.92
C PRO A 298 12.06 4.53 -4.21
N TYR A 299 11.51 3.33 -3.98
CA TYR A 299 12.25 2.26 -3.31
C TYR A 299 13.62 1.98 -3.99
N PRO A 300 14.72 1.79 -3.23
CA PRO A 300 14.79 1.57 -1.77
C PRO A 300 14.84 2.85 -0.91
N GLY A 301 14.47 4.02 -1.41
CA GLY A 301 14.38 5.23 -0.63
C GLY A 301 13.32 5.18 0.50
N PHE A 302 13.14 6.30 1.22
CA PHE A 302 12.14 6.36 2.28
C PHE A 302 10.73 6.34 1.68
N PRO A 303 9.87 5.38 2.06
CA PRO A 303 8.56 5.21 1.41
C PRO A 303 7.60 6.33 1.80
N THR A 304 6.96 6.95 0.79
CA THR A 304 5.94 7.99 0.99
C THR A 304 4.79 7.51 1.89
N ASP A 305 4.46 6.22 1.92
CA ASP A 305 3.44 5.65 2.82
C ASP A 305 3.80 5.72 4.30
N MET A 306 5.09 5.84 4.64
CA MET A 306 5.55 6.02 6.02
C MET A 306 5.74 7.49 6.41
N GLN A 307 5.68 8.41 5.46
CA GLN A 307 5.90 9.83 5.67
C GLN A 307 4.91 10.40 6.71
N PRO A 308 3.57 10.24 6.60
CA PRO A 308 2.64 10.76 7.61
C PRO A 308 2.83 10.09 8.98
N ILE A 309 3.11 8.80 8.97
CA ILE A 309 3.30 7.99 10.19
C ILE A 309 4.48 8.50 11.00
N LEU A 310 5.63 8.71 10.32
CA LEU A 310 6.82 9.23 11.00
C LEU A 310 6.66 10.72 11.33
N GLY A 311 5.92 11.49 10.52
CA GLY A 311 5.55 12.87 10.82
C GLY A 311 4.86 13.03 12.18
N ALA A 312 3.92 12.14 12.50
CA ALA A 312 3.30 12.11 13.83
C ALA A 312 4.33 11.82 14.94
N VAL A 313 5.24 10.86 14.74
CA VAL A 313 6.29 10.53 15.74
C VAL A 313 7.23 11.73 15.97
N LEU A 314 7.57 12.47 14.92
CA LEU A 314 8.47 13.61 14.98
C LEU A 314 7.92 14.80 15.77
N THR A 315 6.60 14.89 15.98
CA THR A 315 6.00 15.87 16.90
C THR A 315 6.50 15.71 18.34
N GLN A 316 6.98 14.51 18.71
CA GLN A 316 7.49 14.17 20.04
C GLN A 316 9.04 14.17 20.10
N ALA A 317 9.72 14.39 18.97
CA ALA A 317 11.18 14.39 18.91
C ALA A 317 11.76 15.65 19.54
N ASN A 318 13.00 15.56 20.08
CA ASN A 318 13.72 16.71 20.57
C ASN A 318 14.44 17.42 19.41
N GLY A 319 14.12 18.68 19.17
CA GLY A 319 14.69 19.50 18.10
C GLY A 319 13.75 19.68 16.91
N THR A 320 14.30 20.16 15.81
CA THR A 320 13.58 20.45 14.57
C THR A 320 13.81 19.33 13.57
N SER A 321 12.74 18.79 13.01
CA SER A 321 12.76 17.77 11.95
C SER A 321 12.25 18.35 10.64
N ILE A 322 12.74 17.82 9.53
CA ILE A 322 12.33 18.25 8.19
C ILE A 322 11.84 17.02 7.43
N ILE A 323 10.70 17.15 6.76
CA ILE A 323 10.18 16.11 5.84
C ILE A 323 9.91 16.73 4.48
N LYS A 324 10.61 16.24 3.45
CA LYS A 324 10.39 16.59 2.06
C LYS A 324 9.68 15.46 1.33
N GLU A 325 8.55 15.78 0.68
CA GLU A 325 7.74 14.80 -0.06
C GLU A 325 7.91 15.01 -1.57
N ASN A 326 8.57 14.03 -2.23
CA ASN A 326 8.86 14.10 -3.66
C ASN A 326 7.98 13.19 -4.53
N ILE A 327 7.05 12.45 -3.92
CA ILE A 327 6.21 11.46 -4.66
C ILE A 327 4.80 11.99 -4.92
N PHE A 328 4.19 12.66 -3.94
CA PHE A 328 2.82 13.16 -4.04
C PHE A 328 2.68 14.61 -3.59
N GLU A 329 1.92 15.39 -4.35
CA GLU A 329 1.77 16.84 -4.14
C GLU A 329 0.92 17.18 -2.91
N ASN A 330 -0.04 16.34 -2.55
CA ASN A 330 -1.04 16.64 -1.50
C ASN A 330 -0.96 15.68 -0.30
N ARG A 331 0.27 15.25 0.06
CA ARG A 331 0.46 14.24 1.11
C ARG A 331 0.39 14.79 2.52
N PHE A 332 0.48 16.09 2.72
CA PHE A 332 0.57 16.75 4.02
C PHE A 332 -0.78 17.16 4.66
N LYS A 333 -1.92 16.76 4.12
CA LYS A 333 -3.24 17.16 4.66
C LYS A 333 -3.46 16.86 6.15
N TYR A 334 -2.83 15.84 6.67
CA TYR A 334 -2.93 15.42 8.08
C TYR A 334 -2.31 16.41 9.06
N ILE A 335 -1.43 17.33 8.60
CA ILE A 335 -0.74 18.27 9.50
C ILE A 335 -1.70 19.24 10.17
N TYR A 336 -2.74 19.69 9.47
CA TYR A 336 -3.74 20.61 10.02
C TYR A 336 -4.48 20.03 11.22
N ASP A 337 -4.72 18.72 11.21
CA ASP A 337 -5.32 18.03 12.35
C ASP A 337 -4.29 17.77 13.46
N LEU A 338 -3.02 17.56 13.15
CA LEU A 338 -1.95 17.56 14.17
C LEU A 338 -1.76 18.92 14.83
N GLU A 339 -1.89 20.04 14.08
CA GLU A 339 -1.82 21.40 14.63
C GLU A 339 -2.99 21.68 15.59
N LYS A 340 -4.23 21.21 15.29
CA LYS A 340 -5.35 21.25 16.24
C LYS A 340 -5.01 20.53 17.55
N MET A 341 -4.28 19.42 17.48
CA MET A 341 -3.80 18.69 18.65
C MET A 341 -2.64 19.39 19.37
N GLY A 342 -2.12 20.50 18.84
CA GLY A 342 -1.03 21.29 19.45
C GLY A 342 0.35 21.06 18.86
N ALA A 343 0.47 20.34 17.74
CA ALA A 343 1.76 20.22 17.04
C ALA A 343 2.19 21.58 16.43
N LYS A 344 3.49 21.83 16.38
CA LYS A 344 4.09 23.03 15.78
C LYS A 344 4.72 22.64 14.44
N ILE A 345 3.97 22.84 13.37
CA ILE A 345 4.36 22.44 12.02
C ILE A 345 4.29 23.66 11.10
N GLN A 346 5.31 23.83 10.26
CA GLN A 346 5.32 24.83 9.19
C GLN A 346 5.34 24.10 7.85
N TYR A 347 4.41 24.39 6.97
CA TYR A 347 4.37 23.85 5.61
C TYR A 347 4.98 24.85 4.62
N ILE A 348 5.96 24.43 3.84
CA ILE A 348 6.61 25.19 2.77
C ILE A 348 6.11 24.62 1.43
N GLU A 349 5.01 25.18 0.94
CA GLU A 349 4.29 24.67 -0.22
C GLU A 349 5.17 24.56 -1.48
N LYS A 350 6.00 25.59 -1.78
CA LYS A 350 6.85 25.60 -2.98
C LYS A 350 7.84 24.45 -3.07
N ASP A 351 8.30 23.93 -1.91
CA ASP A 351 9.30 22.86 -1.81
C ASP A 351 8.65 21.51 -1.46
N ASN A 352 7.33 21.51 -1.25
CA ASN A 352 6.54 20.38 -0.74
C ASN A 352 7.19 19.76 0.49
N GLU A 353 7.48 20.60 1.49
CA GLU A 353 8.25 20.29 2.69
C GLU A 353 7.52 20.76 3.94
N ILE A 354 7.70 20.01 5.04
CA ILE A 354 7.26 20.45 6.38
C ILE A 354 8.43 20.50 7.34
N ILE A 355 8.41 21.53 8.19
CA ILE A 355 9.31 21.69 9.33
C ILE A 355 8.51 21.43 10.60
N ILE A 356 8.92 20.44 11.39
CA ILE A 356 8.27 20.04 12.65
C ILE A 356 9.16 20.44 13.81
N ASN A 357 8.70 21.37 14.63
CA ASN A 357 9.33 21.69 15.91
C ASN A 357 8.77 20.73 16.96
N GLY A 358 9.57 19.79 17.42
CA GLY A 358 9.13 18.71 18.28
C GLY A 358 8.94 19.09 19.76
N ARG A 359 8.86 18.08 20.64
CA ARG A 359 8.51 18.21 22.07
C ARG A 359 7.17 18.90 22.32
N ASN A 360 6.19 18.61 21.47
CA ASN A 360 4.86 19.16 21.65
C ASN A 360 4.07 18.33 22.68
N GLU A 361 3.43 19.01 23.60
CA GLU A 361 2.41 18.39 24.43
C GLU A 361 1.12 18.29 23.63
N LEU A 362 0.92 17.17 22.91
CA LEU A 362 -0.30 16.96 22.16
C LEU A 362 -1.49 16.78 23.11
N LYS A 363 -2.62 17.38 22.75
CA LYS A 363 -3.90 17.27 23.46
C LYS A 363 -4.90 16.54 22.57
N GLY A 364 -5.72 15.71 23.19
CA GLY A 364 -6.80 15.02 22.51
C GLY A 364 -7.80 16.02 21.95
N ASP A 365 -8.21 15.79 20.69
CA ASP A 365 -9.19 16.61 19.97
C ASP A 365 -10.00 15.74 19.01
N ILE A 366 -11.01 16.34 18.36
CA ILE A 366 -11.74 15.72 17.24
C ILE A 366 -10.99 16.04 15.95
N VAL A 367 -10.44 15.01 15.32
CA VAL A 367 -9.64 15.10 14.11
C VAL A 367 -10.22 14.18 13.02
N SER A 368 -9.93 14.48 11.76
CA SER A 368 -10.57 13.81 10.64
C SER A 368 -9.57 13.18 9.68
N SER A 369 -9.72 11.89 9.38
CA SER A 369 -8.91 11.22 8.37
C SER A 369 -9.25 11.75 6.98
N ALA A 370 -8.27 12.33 6.28
CA ALA A 370 -8.38 12.75 4.90
C ALA A 370 -7.93 11.66 3.91
N ASP A 371 -7.08 10.75 4.36
CA ASP A 371 -6.56 9.60 3.60
C ASP A 371 -6.12 8.46 4.55
N LEU A 372 -5.76 7.32 3.96
CA LEU A 372 -5.37 6.10 4.69
C LEU A 372 -4.20 6.33 5.67
N ARG A 373 -3.10 6.94 5.23
CA ARG A 373 -1.86 7.04 6.02
C ARG A 373 -1.88 8.26 6.93
N GLY A 374 -2.49 9.36 6.47
CA GLY A 374 -2.76 10.52 7.32
C GLY A 374 -3.67 10.15 8.50
N GLY A 375 -4.74 9.38 8.25
CA GLY A 375 -5.59 8.88 9.32
C GLY A 375 -4.85 8.01 10.34
N ALA A 376 -3.99 7.11 9.88
CA ALA A 376 -3.17 6.30 10.79
C ALA A 376 -2.16 7.15 11.60
N ALA A 377 -1.62 8.22 11.01
CA ALA A 377 -0.77 9.19 11.72
C ALA A 377 -1.53 9.88 12.87
N LEU A 378 -2.80 10.27 12.64
CA LEU A 378 -3.66 10.85 13.67
C LEU A 378 -3.99 9.85 14.80
N VAL A 379 -4.13 8.55 14.46
CA VAL A 379 -4.25 7.50 15.48
C VAL A 379 -3.01 7.46 16.36
N LEU A 380 -1.80 7.48 15.77
CA LEU A 380 -0.54 7.47 16.52
C LEU A 380 -0.40 8.72 17.41
N ALA A 381 -0.74 9.90 16.89
CA ALA A 381 -0.77 11.13 17.69
C ALA A 381 -1.73 11.01 18.88
N GLY A 382 -2.92 10.43 18.68
CA GLY A 382 -3.89 10.16 19.74
C GLY A 382 -3.36 9.22 20.84
N LEU A 383 -2.46 8.26 20.51
CA LEU A 383 -1.87 7.35 21.50
C LEU A 383 -0.98 8.06 22.52
N CYS A 384 -0.33 9.18 22.17
CA CYS A 384 0.54 9.95 23.07
C CYS A 384 -0.10 11.25 23.57
N ALA A 385 -1.26 11.67 23.03
CA ALA A 385 -1.92 12.91 23.41
C ALA A 385 -2.51 12.84 24.84
N LYS A 386 -2.53 13.96 25.57
CA LYS A 386 -3.25 14.06 26.82
C LYS A 386 -4.76 14.13 26.60
N GLY A 387 -5.51 13.32 27.31
CA GLY A 387 -6.97 13.27 27.22
C GLY A 387 -7.47 12.35 26.11
N LYS A 388 -8.63 12.67 25.54
CA LYS A 388 -9.34 11.82 24.59
C LYS A 388 -9.27 12.39 23.17
N THR A 389 -8.80 11.60 22.23
CA THR A 389 -8.78 11.91 20.78
C THR A 389 -9.88 11.13 20.08
N LYS A 390 -10.68 11.80 19.25
CA LYS A 390 -11.65 11.18 18.36
C LYS A 390 -11.16 11.34 16.91
N VAL A 391 -10.81 10.23 16.26
CA VAL A 391 -10.42 10.20 14.84
C VAL A 391 -11.64 9.80 14.02
N GLU A 392 -12.18 10.73 13.26
CA GLU A 392 -13.32 10.52 12.37
C GLU A 392 -12.92 9.99 10.99
N ASN A 393 -13.90 9.53 10.19
CA ASN A 393 -13.69 8.99 8.84
C ASN A 393 -12.68 7.84 8.78
N ILE A 394 -12.73 6.94 9.76
CA ILE A 394 -11.79 5.80 9.83
C ILE A 394 -11.96 4.81 8.69
N GLU A 395 -13.01 4.93 7.89
CA GLU A 395 -13.20 4.18 6.66
C GLU A 395 -11.98 4.25 5.74
N TYR A 396 -11.27 5.40 5.72
CA TYR A 396 -9.99 5.51 5.01
C TYR A 396 -8.93 4.58 5.60
N ILE A 397 -8.84 4.47 6.94
CA ILE A 397 -7.86 3.62 7.64
C ILE A 397 -8.19 2.13 7.39
N LEU A 398 -9.47 1.75 7.44
CA LEU A 398 -9.95 0.38 7.22
C LEU A 398 -9.68 -0.15 5.80
N ARG A 399 -9.34 0.73 4.86
CA ARG A 399 -8.91 0.35 3.52
C ARG A 399 -7.56 -0.35 3.48
N GLY A 400 -6.69 -0.14 4.47
CA GLY A 400 -5.33 -0.62 4.42
C GLY A 400 -4.78 -1.24 5.69
N TYR A 401 -5.46 -1.09 6.82
CA TYR A 401 -5.07 -1.70 8.09
C TYR A 401 -6.13 -2.69 8.56
N GLU A 402 -5.72 -3.93 8.74
CA GLU A 402 -6.58 -4.98 9.28
C GLU A 402 -6.59 -4.93 10.80
N ASN A 403 -7.76 -4.62 11.39
CA ASN A 403 -7.99 -4.63 12.85
C ASN A 403 -6.93 -3.82 13.62
N LEU A 404 -6.58 -2.61 13.15
CA LEU A 404 -5.55 -1.76 13.76
C LEU A 404 -5.84 -1.51 15.24
N ASP A 405 -7.11 -1.21 15.58
CA ASP A 405 -7.55 -1.01 16.96
C ASP A 405 -7.33 -2.23 17.86
N GLN A 406 -7.63 -3.43 17.35
CA GLN A 406 -7.43 -4.67 18.11
C GLN A 406 -5.94 -4.94 18.34
N LYS A 407 -5.10 -4.69 17.33
CA LYS A 407 -3.65 -4.85 17.43
C LYS A 407 -3.05 -3.88 18.44
N LEU A 408 -3.46 -2.61 18.38
CA LEU A 408 -3.01 -1.60 19.34
C LEU A 408 -3.50 -1.90 20.75
N ARG A 409 -4.75 -2.34 20.94
CA ARG A 409 -5.27 -2.81 22.25
C ARG A 409 -4.47 -3.98 22.82
N LYS A 410 -4.10 -4.93 21.97
CA LYS A 410 -3.25 -6.07 22.39
C LYS A 410 -1.88 -5.62 22.89
N LEU A 411 -1.40 -4.47 22.43
CA LEU A 411 -0.15 -3.85 22.87
C LEU A 411 -0.35 -2.89 24.07
N GLY A 412 -1.57 -2.72 24.59
CA GLY A 412 -1.86 -1.89 25.75
C GLY A 412 -2.51 -0.53 25.46
N ALA A 413 -2.87 -0.23 24.21
CA ALA A 413 -3.60 0.99 23.90
C ALA A 413 -5.04 0.97 24.40
N ASN A 414 -5.54 2.12 24.87
CA ASN A 414 -6.96 2.33 25.11
C ASN A 414 -7.60 2.97 23.86
N ILE A 415 -8.11 2.13 22.97
CA ILE A 415 -8.72 2.53 21.70
C ILE A 415 -9.98 1.70 21.43
N LYS A 416 -11.05 2.33 20.98
CA LYS A 416 -12.29 1.67 20.58
C LYS A 416 -12.89 2.30 19.33
N ILE A 417 -13.73 1.52 18.62
CA ILE A 417 -14.55 2.03 17.53
C ILE A 417 -15.88 2.52 18.12
N GLU A 418 -16.28 3.72 17.73
CA GLU A 418 -17.62 4.26 17.99
C GLU A 418 -18.34 4.51 16.68
N LYS A 419 -19.63 4.18 16.64
CA LYS A 419 -20.52 4.51 15.53
C LYS A 419 -21.29 5.76 15.92
N VAL A 420 -21.09 6.84 15.17
CA VAL A 420 -21.92 8.03 15.30
C VAL A 420 -23.27 7.71 14.65
N VAL A 421 -24.32 7.77 15.44
CA VAL A 421 -25.72 7.60 14.98
C VAL A 421 -26.15 8.77 14.12
#